data_09736b828ee7a456d8c252c65ea62ce9
#
_entry.id   09736b828ee7a456d8c252c65ea62ce9
#
_cell.length_a   1.000
_cell.length_b   1.000
_cell.length_c   1.000
_cell.angle_alpha   90.00
_cell.angle_beta   90.00
_cell.angle_gamma   90.00
#
_symmetry.space_group_name_H-M   'P 1'
#
loop_
_entity.id
_entity.type
_entity.pdbx_description
1 polymer ?
#
loop_
_entity_poly.entity_id
_entity_poly.type
_entity_poly.pdbx_seq_one_letter_code
_entity_poly.pdbx_strand_id
1 'polypeptide(L)'
;VSYHVYTDNFFQYKDNNPISVFDARWQGCFSPSSKFTVTHSFYGRVLSGSGNYPFAIINMVGGTIPGRYMPQQIPFTGINRAELSQAALLVAGLNLRQRILKNQYISVMGSYGRNSGKFHQILDSSESVDMAGVGIGYMYKSFLGPVEIQLNWSNQTKKVGWYAGFGFVF
;
A
#
# COMPACT_ATOMS: atom_id res chain seq x y z
N VAL A 1 12.99 -5.53 6.11
CA VAL A 1 13.28 -6.28 4.87
C VAL A 1 13.22 -7.75 5.20
N SER A 2 12.52 -8.53 4.40
CA SER A 2 12.42 -9.99 4.52
C SER A 2 12.62 -10.68 3.18
N TYR A 3 13.17 -11.88 3.22
CA TYR A 3 13.32 -12.75 2.08
C TYR A 3 12.79 -14.13 2.45
N HIS A 4 11.89 -14.67 1.62
CA HIS A 4 11.27 -15.98 1.82
C HIS A 4 11.40 -16.81 0.57
N VAL A 5 11.67 -18.12 0.73
CA VAL A 5 11.67 -19.10 -0.35
C VAL A 5 10.59 -20.15 -0.04
N TYR A 6 9.69 -20.34 -0.97
CA TYR A 6 8.66 -21.38 -0.92
C TYR A 6 9.02 -22.48 -1.90
N THR A 7 9.12 -23.68 -1.39
CA THR A 7 9.40 -24.90 -2.17
C THR A 7 8.13 -25.71 -2.40
N ASP A 8 8.24 -26.84 -3.05
CA ASP A 8 7.11 -27.72 -3.38
C ASP A 8 6.15 -27.98 -2.22
N ASN A 9 4.89 -28.24 -2.54
CA ASN A 9 3.81 -28.58 -1.62
C ASN A 9 3.29 -27.44 -0.74
N PHE A 10 3.61 -26.19 -1.01
CA PHE A 10 3.02 -25.07 -0.33
C PHE A 10 1.63 -24.77 -0.92
N PHE A 11 0.56 -24.96 -0.13
CA PHE A 11 -0.83 -24.73 -0.53
C PHE A 11 -1.22 -25.34 -1.90
N GLN A 12 -0.93 -26.62 -2.11
CA GLN A 12 -1.15 -27.33 -3.38
C GLN A 12 -0.36 -26.74 -4.58
N TYR A 13 0.67 -25.95 -4.31
CA TYR A 13 1.63 -25.54 -5.33
C TYR A 13 2.40 -26.75 -5.81
N LYS A 14 2.19 -27.11 -7.09
CA LYS A 14 2.74 -28.33 -7.70
C LYS A 14 3.89 -28.05 -8.67
N ASP A 15 4.39 -26.83 -8.70
CA ASP A 15 5.50 -26.48 -9.59
C ASP A 15 6.83 -26.81 -8.90
N ASN A 16 7.74 -27.49 -9.61
CA ASN A 16 9.06 -27.87 -9.10
C ASN A 16 10.01 -26.66 -8.98
N ASN A 17 9.59 -25.48 -9.39
CA ASN A 17 10.39 -24.27 -9.28
C ASN A 17 10.08 -23.53 -7.96
N PRO A 18 11.08 -23.26 -7.11
CA PRO A 18 10.87 -22.52 -5.89
C PRO A 18 10.42 -21.10 -6.19
N ILE A 19 9.50 -20.58 -5.37
CA ILE A 19 9.09 -19.18 -5.41
C ILE A 19 9.90 -18.42 -4.38
N SER A 20 10.61 -17.40 -4.84
CA SER A 20 11.32 -16.45 -3.99
C SER A 20 10.53 -15.17 -3.84
N VAL A 21 10.39 -14.69 -2.61
CA VAL A 21 9.70 -13.44 -2.27
C VAL A 21 10.69 -12.52 -1.56
N PHE A 22 10.91 -11.35 -2.14
CA PHE A 22 11.61 -10.26 -1.49
C PHE A 22 10.61 -9.18 -1.10
N ASP A 23 10.56 -8.82 0.18
CA ASP A 23 9.67 -7.78 0.74
C ASP A 23 10.51 -6.74 1.49
N ALA A 24 10.39 -5.49 1.08
CA ALA A 24 11.03 -4.36 1.72
C ALA A 24 9.99 -3.29 2.06
N ARG A 25 9.92 -2.91 3.33
CA ARG A 25 9.00 -1.90 3.84
C ARG A 25 9.76 -0.90 4.68
N TRP A 26 9.52 0.37 4.41
CA TRP A 26 10.04 1.46 5.20
C TRP A 26 9.00 2.55 5.35
N GLN A 27 8.86 3.06 6.57
CA GLN A 27 7.97 4.16 6.88
C GLN A 27 8.66 5.07 7.88
N GLY A 28 8.59 6.37 7.60
CA GLY A 28 9.10 7.40 8.48
C GLY A 28 8.06 8.47 8.74
N CYS A 29 8.14 9.08 9.91
CA CYS A 29 7.27 10.17 10.32
C CYS A 29 8.11 11.25 11.00
N PHE A 30 7.94 12.49 10.59
CA PHE A 30 8.55 13.63 11.26
C PHE A 30 7.57 14.80 11.34
N SER A 31 7.74 15.62 12.36
CA SER A 31 6.86 16.77 12.61
C SER A 31 7.68 18.06 12.58
N PRO A 32 7.70 18.79 11.45
CA PRO A 32 8.38 20.08 11.36
C PRO A 32 7.85 21.13 12.34
N SER A 33 6.60 20.97 12.79
CA SER A 33 6.00 21.82 13.83
C SER A 33 5.03 21.01 14.70
N SER A 34 4.62 21.58 15.84
CA SER A 34 3.64 20.97 16.74
C SER A 34 2.26 20.74 16.12
N LYS A 35 2.02 21.30 14.93
CA LYS A 35 0.73 21.22 14.23
C LYS A 35 0.82 20.47 12.89
N PHE A 36 2.02 20.22 12.38
CA PHE A 36 2.21 19.65 11.05
C PHE A 36 3.05 18.38 11.12
N THR A 37 2.60 17.33 10.46
CA THR A 37 3.25 16.02 10.42
C THR A 37 3.36 15.55 8.98
N VAL A 38 4.52 15.03 8.63
CA VAL A 38 4.81 14.40 7.35
C VAL A 38 5.12 12.94 7.60
N THR A 39 4.34 12.06 7.00
CA THR A 39 4.58 10.63 6.97
C THR A 39 4.91 10.22 5.54
N HIS A 40 6.02 9.51 5.36
CA HIS A 40 6.42 8.95 4.08
C HIS A 40 6.63 7.46 4.20
N SER A 41 6.37 6.75 3.13
CA SER A 41 6.48 5.30 3.09
C SER A 41 7.02 4.82 1.75
N PHE A 42 7.81 3.74 1.80
CA PHE A 42 8.28 3.02 0.62
C PHE A 42 8.04 1.53 0.82
N TYR A 43 7.44 0.93 -0.17
CA TYR A 43 7.16 -0.50 -0.19
C TYR A 43 7.69 -1.08 -1.48
N GLY A 44 8.40 -2.19 -1.38
CA GLY A 44 8.86 -2.96 -2.53
C GLY A 44 8.61 -4.43 -2.28
N ARG A 45 7.93 -5.12 -3.20
CA ARG A 45 7.72 -6.54 -3.09
C ARG A 45 7.85 -7.19 -4.45
N VAL A 46 8.71 -8.21 -4.53
CA VAL A 46 9.07 -8.90 -5.76
C VAL A 46 8.92 -10.39 -5.55
N LEU A 47 8.22 -11.02 -6.48
CA LEU A 47 8.08 -12.47 -6.62
C LEU A 47 8.93 -12.94 -7.79
N SER A 48 9.63 -14.05 -7.61
CA SER A 48 10.41 -14.70 -8.66
C SER A 48 10.14 -16.20 -8.62
N GLY A 49 9.95 -16.82 -9.78
CA GLY A 49 9.64 -18.23 -9.93
C GLY A 49 8.97 -18.51 -11.28
N SER A 50 8.18 -19.57 -11.37
CA SER A 50 7.50 -20.02 -12.60
C SER A 50 6.43 -19.08 -13.14
N GLY A 51 6.06 -18.05 -12.41
CA GLY A 51 5.00 -17.09 -12.79
C GLY A 51 3.60 -17.50 -12.34
N ASN A 52 3.44 -18.70 -11.81
CA ASN A 52 2.16 -19.21 -11.31
C ASN A 52 2.12 -19.07 -9.77
N TYR A 53 1.79 -17.87 -9.27
CA TYR A 53 1.87 -17.56 -7.84
C TYR A 53 0.56 -17.90 -7.12
N PRO A 54 0.61 -18.70 -6.02
CA PRO A 54 -0.55 -18.94 -5.18
C PRO A 54 -1.11 -17.64 -4.59
N PHE A 55 -2.44 -17.61 -4.39
CA PHE A 55 -3.13 -16.45 -3.80
C PHE A 55 -2.54 -16.00 -2.47
N ALA A 56 -2.07 -16.94 -1.66
CA ALA A 56 -1.48 -16.65 -0.34
C ALA A 56 -0.18 -15.81 -0.39
N ILE A 57 0.50 -15.78 -1.55
CA ILE A 57 1.78 -15.06 -1.69
C ILE A 57 1.78 -13.99 -2.78
N ILE A 58 0.78 -13.98 -3.66
CA ILE A 58 0.68 -12.97 -4.73
C ILE A 58 0.62 -11.56 -4.16
N ASN A 59 1.20 -10.59 -4.86
CA ASN A 59 1.17 -9.20 -4.44
C ASN A 59 -0.25 -8.64 -4.42
N MET A 60 -0.55 -7.85 -3.41
CA MET A 60 -1.79 -7.12 -3.28
C MET A 60 -1.54 -5.64 -3.05
N VAL A 61 -2.31 -4.80 -3.69
CA VAL A 61 -2.23 -3.34 -3.59
C VAL A 61 -3.59 -2.77 -3.21
N GLY A 62 -3.61 -1.77 -2.36
CA GLY A 62 -4.82 -1.05 -1.97
C GLY A 62 -5.12 -1.09 -0.48
N GLY A 63 -6.19 -0.40 -0.09
CA GLY A 63 -6.50 -0.12 1.31
C GLY A 63 -5.62 0.98 1.91
N THR A 64 -5.96 1.42 3.11
CA THR A 64 -5.28 2.52 3.80
C THR A 64 -4.26 2.05 4.84
N ILE A 65 -4.32 0.79 5.25
CA ILE A 65 -3.53 0.22 6.33
C ILE A 65 -2.73 -0.96 5.79
N PRO A 66 -1.39 -0.97 5.99
CA PRO A 66 -0.56 -2.09 5.56
C PRO A 66 -0.98 -3.39 6.24
N GLY A 67 -1.10 -4.47 5.47
CA GLY A 67 -1.37 -5.79 6.01
C GLY A 67 -2.74 -5.99 6.68
N ARG A 68 -3.68 -5.05 6.51
CA ARG A 68 -5.01 -5.12 7.16
C ARG A 68 -5.80 -6.37 6.77
N TYR A 69 -5.77 -6.73 5.49
CA TYR A 69 -6.51 -7.89 4.99
C TYR A 69 -5.60 -9.11 4.82
N MET A 70 -4.39 -8.89 4.34
CA MET A 70 -3.37 -9.93 4.16
C MET A 70 -1.97 -9.38 4.39
N PRO A 71 -1.01 -10.18 4.91
CA PRO A 71 0.35 -9.72 5.19
C PRO A 71 1.08 -9.11 3.98
N GLN A 72 0.78 -9.60 2.76
CA GLN A 72 1.37 -9.12 1.51
C GLN A 72 0.73 -7.86 0.94
N GLN A 73 -0.31 -7.31 1.58
CA GLN A 73 -0.99 -6.11 1.14
C GLN A 73 -0.09 -4.86 1.31
N ILE A 74 0.02 -4.09 0.24
CA ILE A 74 0.69 -2.79 0.20
C ILE A 74 -0.38 -1.70 0.08
N PRO A 75 -0.43 -0.73 1.01
CA PRO A 75 -1.44 0.33 0.99
C PRO A 75 -1.24 1.25 -0.20
N PHE A 76 -2.34 1.73 -0.77
CA PHE A 76 -2.32 2.66 -1.90
C PHE A 76 -3.51 3.61 -1.86
N THR A 77 -3.25 4.91 -1.94
CA THR A 77 -4.30 5.95 -1.95
C THR A 77 -5.15 5.84 -3.21
N GLY A 78 -6.47 5.79 -3.03
CA GLY A 78 -7.42 5.73 -4.15
C GLY A 78 -7.77 4.34 -4.65
N ILE A 79 -7.18 3.29 -4.06
CA ILE A 79 -7.60 1.90 -4.20
C ILE A 79 -8.10 1.44 -2.83
N ASN A 80 -9.41 1.49 -2.60
CA ASN A 80 -9.98 1.28 -1.26
C ASN A 80 -10.03 -0.19 -0.82
N ARG A 81 -9.97 -1.12 -1.75
CA ARG A 81 -9.94 -2.57 -1.49
C ARG A 81 -8.62 -3.14 -1.92
N ALA A 82 -8.23 -4.25 -1.32
CA ALA A 82 -7.06 -4.99 -1.77
C ALA A 82 -7.34 -5.64 -3.13
N GLU A 83 -6.53 -5.30 -4.12
CA GLU A 83 -6.58 -5.83 -5.47
C GLU A 83 -5.31 -6.63 -5.76
N LEU A 84 -5.42 -7.65 -6.60
CA LEU A 84 -4.27 -8.45 -7.03
C LEU A 84 -3.35 -7.60 -7.89
N SER A 85 -2.07 -7.77 -7.69
CA SER A 85 -1.01 -7.08 -8.40
C SER A 85 -0.08 -8.08 -9.10
N GLN A 86 0.81 -7.57 -9.94
CA GLN A 86 1.78 -8.40 -10.66
C GLN A 86 2.96 -8.80 -9.76
N ALA A 87 3.91 -9.55 -10.32
CA ALA A 87 5.01 -10.13 -9.56
C ALA A 87 5.97 -9.10 -8.95
N ALA A 88 6.14 -7.94 -9.57
CA ALA A 88 6.96 -6.86 -9.04
C ALA A 88 6.12 -5.62 -8.79
N LEU A 89 6.17 -5.08 -7.56
CA LEU A 89 5.40 -3.94 -7.10
C LEU A 89 6.30 -3.01 -6.28
N LEU A 90 6.37 -1.74 -6.67
CA LEU A 90 7.00 -0.65 -5.92
C LEU A 90 5.97 0.43 -5.65
N VAL A 91 5.90 0.92 -4.43
CA VAL A 91 4.98 1.99 -4.03
C VAL A 91 5.70 2.98 -3.11
N ALA A 92 5.56 4.26 -3.42
CA ALA A 92 5.92 5.38 -2.55
C ALA A 92 4.65 6.10 -2.10
N GLY A 93 4.57 6.44 -0.83
CA GLY A 93 3.44 7.16 -0.23
C GLY A 93 3.89 8.38 0.55
N LEU A 94 3.09 9.42 0.52
CA LEU A 94 3.25 10.65 1.29
C LEU A 94 1.91 11.04 1.93
N ASN A 95 1.94 11.37 3.23
CA ASN A 95 0.79 11.89 3.95
C ASN A 95 1.21 13.14 4.72
N LEU A 96 0.61 14.25 4.36
CA LEU A 96 0.78 15.55 5.00
C LEU A 96 -0.42 15.80 5.89
N ARG A 97 -0.22 15.92 7.21
CA ARG A 97 -1.29 16.12 8.18
C ARG A 97 -1.09 17.42 8.93
N GLN A 98 -2.13 18.25 8.90
CA GLN A 98 -2.17 19.53 9.60
C GLN A 98 -3.24 19.50 10.70
N ARG A 99 -2.87 19.86 11.92
CA ARG A 99 -3.82 20.13 13.01
C ARG A 99 -4.43 21.52 12.82
N ILE A 100 -5.73 21.58 12.65
CA ILE A 100 -6.49 22.84 12.47
C ILE A 100 -7.08 23.35 13.79
N LEU A 101 -7.61 22.45 14.62
CA LEU A 101 -8.11 22.73 15.96
C LEU A 101 -7.56 21.72 16.96
N LYS A 102 -7.89 21.86 18.26
CA LYS A 102 -7.33 21.02 19.33
C LYS A 102 -7.39 19.52 19.06
N ASN A 103 -8.48 19.03 18.48
CA ASN A 103 -8.73 17.63 18.19
C ASN A 103 -9.06 17.35 16.71
N GLN A 104 -8.81 18.31 15.81
CA GLN A 104 -9.20 18.19 14.42
C GLN A 104 -7.98 18.32 13.50
N TYR A 105 -7.94 17.47 12.49
CA TYR A 105 -6.83 17.37 11.56
C TYR A 105 -7.36 17.26 10.13
N ILE A 106 -6.67 17.89 9.21
CA ILE A 106 -6.82 17.68 7.78
C ILE A 106 -5.55 16.98 7.28
N SER A 107 -5.71 16.05 6.35
CA SER A 107 -4.60 15.37 5.69
C SER A 107 -4.74 15.43 4.18
N VAL A 108 -3.60 15.54 3.50
CA VAL A 108 -3.48 15.34 2.06
C VAL A 108 -2.57 14.15 1.84
N MET A 109 -3.02 13.22 1.02
CA MET A 109 -2.32 11.95 0.78
C MET A 109 -2.03 11.80 -0.69
N GLY A 110 -0.87 11.21 -1.00
CA GLY A 110 -0.49 10.83 -2.35
C GLY A 110 0.24 9.49 -2.33
N SER A 111 -0.01 8.70 -3.34
CA SER A 111 0.73 7.46 -3.59
C SER A 111 1.11 7.39 -5.07
N TYR A 112 2.32 6.95 -5.32
CA TYR A 112 2.81 6.62 -6.66
C TYR A 112 3.44 5.22 -6.62
N GLY A 113 3.18 4.42 -7.63
CA GLY A 113 3.73 3.08 -7.71
C GLY A 113 3.89 2.58 -9.12
N ARG A 114 4.69 1.53 -9.25
CA ARG A 114 4.89 0.78 -10.48
C ARG A 114 4.64 -0.70 -10.24
N ASN A 115 4.04 -1.32 -11.22
CA ASN A 115 3.62 -2.71 -11.19
C ASN A 115 4.02 -3.39 -12.51
N SER A 116 4.73 -4.52 -12.44
CA SER A 116 5.20 -5.24 -13.64
C SER A 116 5.26 -6.75 -13.42
N GLY A 117 5.27 -7.50 -14.52
CA GLY A 117 5.36 -8.97 -14.49
C GLY A 117 6.70 -9.50 -14.00
N LYS A 118 7.80 -8.74 -14.16
CA LYS A 118 9.15 -9.12 -13.74
C LYS A 118 9.89 -7.92 -13.16
N PHE A 119 10.80 -8.17 -12.24
CA PHE A 119 11.54 -7.09 -11.57
C PHE A 119 12.31 -6.17 -12.52
N HIS A 120 13.00 -6.72 -13.51
CA HIS A 120 13.78 -5.88 -14.46
C HIS A 120 12.90 -4.99 -15.33
N GLN A 121 11.62 -5.34 -15.52
CA GLN A 121 10.65 -4.56 -16.31
C GLN A 121 10.09 -3.37 -15.52
N ILE A 122 10.28 -3.30 -14.21
CA ILE A 122 9.66 -2.27 -13.37
C ILE A 122 10.22 -0.87 -13.66
N LEU A 123 11.44 -0.79 -14.20
CA LEU A 123 12.07 0.45 -14.62
C LEU A 123 11.73 0.83 -16.08
N ASP A 124 11.20 -0.12 -16.85
CA ASP A 124 10.80 0.12 -18.23
C ASP A 124 9.32 0.57 -18.26
N SER A 125 9.11 1.78 -18.77
CA SER A 125 7.76 2.36 -18.86
C SER A 125 6.86 1.67 -19.89
N SER A 126 7.43 0.91 -20.82
CA SER A 126 6.66 0.15 -21.83
C SER A 126 6.11 -1.17 -21.27
N GLU A 127 6.75 -1.73 -20.25
CA GLU A 127 6.42 -3.04 -19.67
C GLU A 127 5.86 -2.95 -18.24
N SER A 128 5.81 -1.75 -17.66
CA SER A 128 5.26 -1.48 -16.34
C SER A 128 3.96 -0.67 -16.41
N VAL A 129 3.12 -0.84 -15.41
CA VAL A 129 1.91 -0.05 -15.21
C VAL A 129 2.14 0.97 -14.13
N ASP A 130 2.04 2.25 -14.48
CA ASP A 130 2.14 3.36 -13.53
C ASP A 130 0.82 3.56 -12.79
N MET A 131 0.93 3.64 -11.48
CA MET A 131 -0.19 3.88 -10.58
C MET A 131 0.03 5.20 -9.85
N ALA A 132 -0.98 6.05 -9.83
CA ALA A 132 -0.98 7.31 -9.09
C ALA A 132 -2.31 7.49 -8.36
N GLY A 133 -2.26 7.93 -7.12
CA GLY A 133 -3.44 8.16 -6.30
C GLY A 133 -3.26 9.37 -5.40
N VAL A 134 -4.36 10.09 -5.18
CA VAL A 134 -4.41 11.26 -4.31
C VAL A 134 -5.64 11.21 -3.42
N GLY A 135 -5.57 11.82 -2.26
CA GLY A 135 -6.68 11.87 -1.33
C GLY A 135 -6.61 13.04 -0.37
N ILE A 136 -7.75 13.38 0.18
CA ILE A 136 -7.91 14.34 1.27
C ILE A 136 -8.67 13.67 2.40
N GLY A 137 -8.25 13.89 3.63
CA GLY A 137 -8.86 13.32 4.81
C GLY A 137 -9.17 14.37 5.87
N TYR A 138 -10.21 14.11 6.63
CA TYR A 138 -10.51 14.82 7.87
C TYR A 138 -10.57 13.82 9.02
N MET A 139 -9.90 14.13 10.13
CA MET A 139 -9.87 13.30 11.31
C MET A 139 -10.24 14.11 12.55
N TYR A 140 -11.14 13.56 13.35
CA TYR A 140 -11.49 14.05 14.67
C TYR A 140 -11.03 13.07 15.76
N LYS A 141 -10.21 13.55 16.70
CA LYS A 141 -9.76 12.76 17.84
C LYS A 141 -10.81 12.81 18.94
N SER A 142 -11.69 11.80 18.98
CA SER A 142 -12.71 11.65 20.04
C SER A 142 -12.12 10.94 21.28
N PHE A 143 -12.86 10.90 22.37
CA PHE A 143 -12.48 10.16 23.58
C PHE A 143 -12.55 8.63 23.37
N LEU A 144 -13.33 8.14 22.40
CA LEU A 144 -13.44 6.72 22.03
C LEU A 144 -12.43 6.31 20.96
N GLY A 145 -11.60 7.23 20.47
CA GLY A 145 -10.65 7.01 19.42
C GLY A 145 -10.82 7.95 18.22
N PRO A 146 -9.92 7.92 17.26
CA PRO A 146 -10.02 8.76 16.08
C PRO A 146 -11.20 8.34 15.18
N VAL A 147 -11.91 9.33 14.67
CA VAL A 147 -12.90 9.19 13.59
C VAL A 147 -12.30 9.84 12.35
N GLU A 148 -12.21 9.12 11.27
CA GLU A 148 -11.59 9.61 10.03
C GLU A 148 -12.52 9.40 8.84
N ILE A 149 -12.59 10.41 7.98
CA ILE A 149 -13.26 10.33 6.68
C ILE A 149 -12.25 10.78 5.63
N GLN A 150 -12.16 10.02 4.54
CA GLN A 150 -11.26 10.30 3.42
C GLN A 150 -12.04 10.26 2.11
N LEU A 151 -11.71 11.18 1.22
CA LEU A 151 -12.04 11.12 -0.20
C LEU A 151 -10.76 10.88 -0.98
N ASN A 152 -10.78 9.98 -1.93
CA ASN A 152 -9.60 9.59 -2.66
C ASN A 152 -9.92 9.25 -4.13
N TRP A 153 -8.90 9.33 -4.96
CA TRP A 153 -8.96 9.01 -6.38
C TRP A 153 -7.65 8.36 -6.83
N SER A 154 -7.73 7.47 -7.80
CA SER A 154 -6.53 6.95 -8.48
C SER A 154 -6.77 6.79 -9.98
N ASN A 155 -5.68 6.81 -10.74
CA ASN A 155 -5.72 6.55 -12.18
C ASN A 155 -6.12 5.10 -12.51
N GLN A 156 -5.99 4.17 -11.56
CA GLN A 156 -6.39 2.77 -11.73
C GLN A 156 -7.91 2.61 -11.64
N THR A 157 -8.50 3.13 -10.58
CA THR A 157 -9.95 3.03 -10.37
C THR A 157 -10.73 4.02 -11.24
N LYS A 158 -10.12 5.15 -11.60
CA LYS A 158 -10.75 6.28 -12.34
C LYS A 158 -12.04 6.79 -11.69
N LYS A 159 -12.25 6.49 -10.41
CA LYS A 159 -13.43 6.84 -9.63
C LYS A 159 -13.01 7.52 -8.33
N VAL A 160 -13.82 8.46 -7.89
CA VAL A 160 -13.69 9.00 -6.53
C VAL A 160 -14.25 7.96 -5.57
N GLY A 161 -13.42 7.54 -4.63
CA GLY A 161 -13.78 6.66 -3.53
C GLY A 161 -13.87 7.43 -2.23
N TRP A 162 -14.51 6.83 -1.23
CA TRP A 162 -14.51 7.33 0.13
C TRP A 162 -14.18 6.21 1.11
N TYR A 163 -13.60 6.59 2.22
CA TYR A 163 -13.31 5.70 3.34
C TYR A 163 -13.73 6.39 4.63
N ALA A 164 -14.35 5.66 5.53
CA ALA A 164 -14.62 6.09 6.90
C ALA A 164 -14.06 5.06 7.88
N GLY A 165 -13.34 5.53 8.87
CA GLY A 165 -12.75 4.72 9.93
C GLY A 165 -13.09 5.26 11.30
N PHE A 166 -13.24 4.34 12.26
CA PHE A 166 -13.47 4.66 13.66
C PHE A 166 -12.61 3.74 14.55
N GLY A 167 -11.99 4.32 15.57
CA GLY A 167 -11.24 3.58 16.57
C GLY A 167 -9.75 3.50 16.29
N PHE A 168 -9.02 2.83 17.19
CA PHE A 168 -7.60 2.57 17.08
C PHE A 168 -7.38 1.32 16.22
N VAL A 169 -6.38 1.38 15.35
CA VAL A 169 -5.88 0.21 14.65
C VAL A 169 -4.68 -0.31 15.43
N PHE A 170 -4.81 -1.52 15.92
CA PHE A 170 -3.76 -2.24 16.65
C PHE A 170 -3.08 -3.25 15.74
#